data_6b75d6ba4ac8e6545ba630315920b435
#
_entry.id   6b75d6ba4ac8e6545ba630315920b435
#
_cell.length_a   1.000
_cell.length_b   1.000
_cell.length_c   1.000
_cell.angle_alpha   90.00
_cell.angle_beta   90.00
_cell.angle_gamma   90.00
#
_symmetry.space_group_name_H-M   'P 1'
#
loop_
_entity.id
_entity.type
_entity.pdbx_description
1 polymer ?
#
loop_
_entity_poly.entity_id
_entity_poly.type
_entity_poly.pdbx_seq_one_letter_code
_entity_poly.pdbx_strand_id
1 'polypeptide(L)'
;MNLKRFTSFALALILCFALAPVNADALASENDAVKNGYYDSSGQWVEGKLQQTLPEGIHSVNKTATPVADNTYEVTLEVVTKQKVESFTKKSATVLVLDTSKSMNDDSRLKTLKNSAAEFITTYAGKKENTGRYLAVVQFSTGTKVVLNWTDVSTEQGKKSAIDSIQALKANEGTDLQAGLKQASSLFKQSTVQEIQKENRNTVVLTDGAPTYYLEKCSGGIFTWTHTHVVI
;
A
#
# COMPACT_ATOMS: atom_id res chain seq x y z
N MET A 1 10.58 11.61 5.09
CA MET A 1 10.31 12.91 5.73
C MET A 1 9.88 12.63 7.17
N ASN A 2 10.68 13.06 8.13
CA ASN A 2 10.64 12.56 9.52
C ASN A 2 9.40 13.03 10.28
N LEU A 3 8.52 12.10 10.63
CA LEU A 3 7.31 12.28 11.46
C LEU A 3 7.62 12.92 12.84
N LYS A 4 8.84 12.78 13.33
CA LYS A 4 9.29 13.36 14.63
C LYS A 4 9.36 14.89 14.67
N ARG A 5 9.38 15.57 13.53
CA ARG A 5 9.44 17.06 13.49
C ARG A 5 8.07 17.72 13.55
N PHE A 6 7.01 17.02 13.16
CA PHE A 6 5.64 17.58 13.18
C PHE A 6 5.03 17.62 14.58
N THR A 7 5.33 16.63 15.40
CA THR A 7 4.82 16.55 16.78
C THR A 7 5.43 17.64 17.69
N SER A 8 6.70 18.01 17.46
CA SER A 8 7.37 19.07 18.23
C SER A 8 6.79 20.47 17.95
N PHE A 9 6.36 20.75 16.73
CA PHE A 9 5.86 22.09 16.38
C PHE A 9 4.44 22.34 16.91
N ALA A 10 3.57 21.34 16.86
CA ALA A 10 2.22 21.43 17.42
C ALA A 10 2.24 21.57 18.95
N LEU A 11 3.15 20.86 19.62
CA LEU A 11 3.30 20.96 21.08
C LEU A 11 3.85 22.31 21.52
N ALA A 12 4.80 22.90 20.78
CA ALA A 12 5.37 24.21 21.07
C ALA A 12 4.33 25.34 20.89
N LEU A 13 3.44 25.22 19.89
CA LEU A 13 2.38 26.24 19.67
C LEU A 13 1.34 26.22 20.78
N ILE A 14 1.00 25.06 21.33
CA ILE A 14 0.05 24.93 22.44
C ILE A 14 0.66 25.47 23.76
N LEU A 15 1.96 25.27 23.96
CA LEU A 15 2.65 25.82 25.15
C LEU A 15 2.73 27.34 25.14
N CYS A 16 2.93 27.98 23.98
CA CYS A 16 3.02 29.46 23.90
C CYS A 16 1.69 30.17 24.24
N PHE A 17 0.55 29.51 23.97
CA PHE A 17 -0.74 30.08 24.36
C PHE A 17 -1.13 29.81 25.82
N ALA A 18 -0.45 28.89 26.51
CA ALA A 18 -0.74 28.54 27.91
C ALA A 18 0.02 29.42 28.94
N LEU A 19 0.98 30.24 28.48
CA LEU A 19 1.83 31.09 29.34
C LEU A 19 1.40 32.54 29.37
N ALA A 20 0.13 32.87 29.13
CA ALA A 20 -0.37 34.17 29.51
C ALA A 20 -0.27 34.27 31.04
N PRO A 21 0.36 35.34 31.60
CA PRO A 21 0.48 35.50 33.04
C PRO A 21 -0.91 35.54 33.65
N VAL A 22 -1.24 34.57 34.48
CA VAL A 22 -2.41 34.64 35.35
C VAL A 22 -2.04 35.67 36.44
N ASN A 23 -2.62 36.86 36.39
CA ASN A 23 -2.47 37.81 37.48
C ASN A 23 -3.02 37.18 38.77
N ALA A 24 -2.16 37.00 39.75
CA ALA A 24 -2.45 36.35 41.02
C ALA A 24 -3.48 37.10 41.90
N ASP A 25 -3.89 38.31 41.50
CA ASP A 25 -4.81 39.14 42.28
C ASP A 25 -6.30 38.82 42.11
N ALA A 26 -6.63 37.77 41.34
CA ALA A 26 -8.01 37.30 41.16
C ALA A 26 -8.43 36.16 42.09
N LEU A 27 -7.66 35.89 43.13
CA LEU A 27 -8.06 34.96 44.19
C LEU A 27 -8.91 35.70 45.24
N ALA A 28 -10.16 35.89 44.87
CA ALA A 28 -11.18 36.46 45.74
C ALA A 28 -11.70 35.41 46.72
N SER A 29 -12.10 35.92 47.84
CA SER A 29 -12.96 35.47 48.92
C SER A 29 -13.58 34.03 48.81
N GLU A 30 -13.58 33.37 49.93
CA GLU A 30 -14.01 31.97 50.25
C GLU A 30 -15.43 31.58 49.84
N ASN A 31 -16.20 32.37 49.08
CA ASN A 31 -17.59 32.05 48.73
C ASN A 31 -18.00 32.24 47.25
N ASP A 32 -17.05 32.48 46.36
CA ASP A 32 -17.39 32.57 44.95
C ASP A 32 -17.27 31.17 44.28
N ALA A 33 -18.41 30.66 43.81
CA ALA A 33 -18.46 29.49 42.99
C ALA A 33 -17.45 29.63 41.82
N VAL A 34 -16.53 28.70 41.68
CA VAL A 34 -15.53 28.68 40.62
C VAL A 34 -16.22 28.87 39.28
N LYS A 35 -16.11 30.05 38.70
CA LYS A 35 -16.67 30.36 37.38
C LYS A 35 -15.75 29.81 36.30
N ASN A 36 -16.26 28.93 35.47
CA ASN A 36 -15.55 28.47 34.29
C ASN A 36 -15.54 29.59 33.24
N GLY A 37 -14.36 30.03 32.82
CA GLY A 37 -14.21 31.06 31.81
C GLY A 37 -12.78 31.20 31.35
N TYR A 38 -12.54 32.19 30.50
CA TYR A 38 -11.22 32.48 29.94
C TYR A 38 -11.06 34.00 29.75
N TYR A 39 -9.82 34.44 29.65
CA TYR A 39 -9.54 35.83 29.24
C TYR A 39 -9.38 35.85 27.71
N ASP A 40 -10.09 36.78 27.07
CA ASP A 40 -9.95 37.00 25.63
C ASP A 40 -8.64 37.74 25.28
N SER A 41 -8.41 37.98 23.98
CA SER A 41 -7.20 38.69 23.52
C SER A 41 -7.10 40.16 23.99
N SER A 42 -8.17 40.73 24.50
CA SER A 42 -8.19 42.07 25.09
C SER A 42 -7.97 42.06 26.60
N GLY A 43 -7.87 40.90 27.23
CA GLY A 43 -7.71 40.69 28.65
C GLY A 43 -9.03 40.75 29.42
N GLN A 44 -10.18 40.66 28.75
CA GLN A 44 -11.50 40.62 29.41
C GLN A 44 -11.90 39.20 29.75
N TRP A 45 -12.49 39.02 30.94
CA TRP A 45 -13.03 37.72 31.36
C TRP A 45 -14.29 37.36 30.59
N VAL A 46 -14.29 36.19 29.96
CA VAL A 46 -15.44 35.64 29.26
C VAL A 46 -15.88 34.36 29.97
N GLU A 47 -17.12 34.34 30.44
CA GLU A 47 -17.68 33.14 31.07
C GLU A 47 -18.01 32.07 30.04
N GLY A 48 -17.67 30.81 30.35
CA GLY A 48 -17.90 29.66 29.48
C GLY A 48 -16.62 29.02 28.96
N LYS A 49 -16.78 28.06 28.06
CA LYS A 49 -15.66 27.34 27.44
C LYS A 49 -15.17 28.08 26.20
N LEU A 50 -13.85 28.29 26.09
CA LEU A 50 -13.23 28.79 24.88
C LEU A 50 -13.55 27.82 23.72
N GLN A 51 -14.27 28.31 22.72
CA GLN A 51 -14.49 27.56 21.48
C GLN A 51 -13.24 27.70 20.60
N GLN A 52 -12.34 26.77 20.70
CA GLN A 52 -11.17 26.69 19.83
C GLN A 52 -11.42 25.75 18.66
N THR A 53 -11.11 26.22 17.46
CA THR A 53 -10.98 25.35 16.32
C THR A 53 -9.71 24.54 16.51
N LEU A 54 -9.84 23.26 16.85
CA LEU A 54 -8.70 22.40 17.08
C LEU A 54 -7.98 22.12 15.75
N PRO A 55 -6.64 22.07 15.74
CA PRO A 55 -5.87 21.68 14.57
C PRO A 55 -6.28 20.29 14.06
N GLU A 56 -6.12 20.05 12.76
CA GLU A 56 -6.38 18.74 12.17
C GLU A 56 -5.55 17.65 12.87
N GLY A 57 -6.22 16.56 13.24
CA GLY A 57 -5.60 15.44 13.97
C GLY A 57 -5.76 15.53 15.49
N ILE A 58 -6.25 16.61 16.06
CA ILE A 58 -6.58 16.71 17.50
C ILE A 58 -8.09 16.48 17.68
N HIS A 59 -8.44 15.55 18.57
CA HIS A 59 -9.83 15.27 18.91
C HIS A 59 -10.35 16.17 20.02
N SER A 60 -9.57 16.28 21.09
CA SER A 60 -9.92 17.15 22.22
C SER A 60 -8.66 17.58 22.97
N VAL A 61 -8.75 18.75 23.58
CA VAL A 61 -7.79 19.26 24.56
C VAL A 61 -8.58 19.57 25.83
N ASN A 62 -8.14 19.02 26.93
CA ASN A 62 -8.74 19.28 28.23
C ASN A 62 -7.66 19.74 29.21
N LYS A 63 -7.98 20.78 30.00
CA LYS A 63 -7.10 21.28 31.05
C LYS A 63 -7.89 21.31 32.35
N THR A 64 -7.37 20.67 33.37
CA THR A 64 -7.95 20.67 34.72
C THR A 64 -6.92 21.21 35.71
N ALA A 65 -7.39 21.91 36.71
CA ALA A 65 -6.57 22.37 37.81
C ALA A 65 -7.22 21.91 39.12
N THR A 66 -6.48 21.14 39.92
CA THR A 66 -6.93 20.58 41.18
C THR A 66 -6.10 21.21 42.31
N PRO A 67 -6.71 21.86 43.33
CA PRO A 67 -5.94 22.36 44.45
C PRO A 67 -5.32 21.21 45.25
N VAL A 68 -4.04 21.29 45.55
CA VAL A 68 -3.28 20.27 46.32
C VAL A 68 -2.78 20.82 47.67
N ALA A 69 -2.63 22.14 47.80
CA ALA A 69 -2.28 22.85 49.02
C ALA A 69 -2.66 24.32 48.91
N ASP A 70 -2.53 25.09 50.00
CA ASP A 70 -2.77 26.52 49.96
C ASP A 70 -1.98 27.20 48.85
N ASN A 71 -2.69 27.86 47.94
CA ASN A 71 -2.16 28.52 46.74
C ASN A 71 -1.35 27.60 45.77
N THR A 72 -1.50 26.29 45.84
CA THR A 72 -0.83 25.34 44.99
C THR A 72 -1.85 24.48 44.25
N TYR A 73 -1.71 24.40 42.93
CA TYR A 73 -2.60 23.65 42.07
C TYR A 73 -1.79 22.63 41.23
N GLU A 74 -2.33 21.44 41.12
CA GLU A 74 -1.91 20.48 40.10
C GLU A 74 -2.68 20.75 38.81
N VAL A 75 -1.95 21.02 37.72
CA VAL A 75 -2.55 21.27 36.41
C VAL A 75 -2.31 20.11 35.51
N THR A 76 -3.39 19.42 35.09
CA THR A 76 -3.35 18.35 34.13
C THR A 76 -3.79 18.88 32.76
N LEU A 77 -2.97 18.65 31.74
CA LEU A 77 -3.29 18.90 30.35
C LEU A 77 -3.42 17.57 29.60
N GLU A 78 -4.63 17.29 29.12
CA GLU A 78 -4.92 16.11 28.31
C GLU A 78 -5.12 16.51 26.85
N VAL A 79 -4.39 15.86 25.94
CA VAL A 79 -4.52 16.04 24.49
C VAL A 79 -4.87 14.68 23.88
N VAL A 80 -6.09 14.58 23.35
CA VAL A 80 -6.52 13.36 22.63
C VAL A 80 -6.38 13.62 21.13
N THR A 81 -5.64 12.76 20.46
CA THR A 81 -5.42 12.82 19.01
C THR A 81 -6.34 11.86 18.28
N LYS A 82 -6.81 12.24 17.10
CA LYS A 82 -7.45 11.33 16.16
C LYS A 82 -6.37 10.61 15.36
N GLN A 83 -6.36 9.30 15.42
CA GLN A 83 -5.59 8.52 14.46
C GLN A 83 -6.37 8.52 13.13
N LYS A 84 -5.92 9.30 12.16
CA LYS A 84 -6.40 9.14 10.78
C LYS A 84 -5.74 7.89 10.22
N VAL A 85 -6.44 6.78 10.28
CA VAL A 85 -6.04 5.58 9.54
C VAL A 85 -6.43 5.83 8.08
N GLU A 86 -5.54 6.43 7.31
CA GLU A 86 -5.67 6.39 5.87
C GLU A 86 -5.27 4.98 5.43
N SER A 87 -6.26 4.18 5.14
CA SER A 87 -6.03 2.90 4.47
C SER A 87 -5.62 3.20 3.02
N PHE A 88 -4.33 3.41 2.79
CA PHE A 88 -3.79 3.42 1.45
C PHE A 88 -3.82 1.99 0.92
N THR A 89 -4.84 1.65 0.16
CA THR A 89 -4.79 0.45 -0.67
C THR A 89 -3.78 0.71 -1.79
N LYS A 90 -2.53 0.30 -1.56
CA LYS A 90 -1.50 0.40 -2.59
C LYS A 90 -1.89 -0.51 -3.74
N LYS A 91 -2.20 0.07 -4.90
CA LYS A 91 -2.37 -0.69 -6.14
C LYS A 91 -1.09 -1.47 -6.42
N SER A 92 -1.22 -2.69 -6.90
CA SER A 92 -0.08 -3.50 -7.31
C SER A 92 -0.39 -4.25 -8.61
N ALA A 93 0.66 -4.58 -9.35
CA ALA A 93 0.58 -5.31 -10.60
C ALA A 93 1.57 -6.48 -10.59
N THR A 94 1.08 -7.67 -10.84
CA THR A 94 1.92 -8.87 -10.92
C THR A 94 1.69 -9.60 -12.23
N VAL A 95 2.77 -9.99 -12.89
CA VAL A 95 2.73 -10.91 -14.03
C VAL A 95 3.17 -12.29 -13.56
N LEU A 96 2.31 -13.29 -13.72
CA LEU A 96 2.71 -14.69 -13.61
C LEU A 96 3.24 -15.18 -14.95
N VAL A 97 4.48 -15.68 -14.96
CA VAL A 97 5.14 -16.28 -16.13
C VAL A 97 5.24 -17.77 -15.86
N LEU A 98 4.41 -18.54 -16.56
CA LEU A 98 4.16 -19.95 -16.25
C LEU A 98 4.74 -20.85 -17.33
N ASP A 99 5.58 -21.76 -16.89
CA ASP A 99 6.15 -22.81 -17.74
C ASP A 99 5.07 -23.81 -18.15
N THR A 100 4.94 -23.98 -19.45
CA THR A 100 4.07 -25.00 -20.05
C THR A 100 4.87 -25.86 -21.01
N SER A 101 6.16 -26.03 -20.77
CA SER A 101 7.03 -26.93 -21.55
C SER A 101 6.60 -28.40 -21.41
N LYS A 102 7.13 -29.27 -22.28
CA LYS A 102 6.78 -30.69 -22.30
C LYS A 102 7.11 -31.41 -20.98
N SER A 103 8.21 -31.04 -20.31
CA SER A 103 8.61 -31.60 -19.02
C SER A 103 7.55 -31.39 -17.93
N MET A 104 6.70 -30.38 -18.08
CA MET A 104 5.61 -30.13 -17.16
C MET A 104 4.52 -31.21 -17.14
N ASN A 105 4.50 -32.11 -18.13
CA ASN A 105 3.65 -33.31 -18.12
C ASN A 105 4.15 -34.37 -17.14
N ASP A 106 5.44 -34.35 -16.80
CA ASP A 106 6.04 -35.35 -15.94
C ASP A 106 5.67 -35.10 -14.47
N ASP A 107 5.54 -36.14 -13.68
CA ASP A 107 5.38 -36.11 -12.23
C ASP A 107 4.29 -35.14 -11.73
N SER A 108 3.23 -34.95 -12.52
CA SER A 108 2.16 -34.02 -12.18
C SER A 108 2.60 -32.55 -11.99
N ARG A 109 3.75 -32.14 -12.55
CA ARG A 109 4.31 -30.79 -12.41
C ARG A 109 3.34 -29.71 -12.86
N LEU A 110 2.69 -29.89 -14.04
CA LEU A 110 1.69 -28.92 -14.51
C LEU A 110 0.50 -28.80 -13.54
N LYS A 111 0.07 -29.90 -12.94
CA LYS A 111 -0.99 -29.87 -11.92
C LYS A 111 -0.55 -29.10 -10.68
N THR A 112 0.67 -29.35 -10.23
CA THR A 112 1.26 -28.63 -9.08
C THR A 112 1.40 -27.13 -9.39
N LEU A 113 1.91 -26.77 -10.57
CA LEU A 113 2.00 -25.39 -11.03
C LEU A 113 0.63 -24.69 -10.99
N LYS A 114 -0.40 -25.33 -11.56
CA LYS A 114 -1.77 -24.78 -11.57
C LYS A 114 -2.30 -24.54 -10.16
N ASN A 115 -2.10 -25.49 -9.27
CA ASN A 115 -2.55 -25.37 -7.87
C ASN A 115 -1.82 -24.25 -7.15
N SER A 116 -0.49 -24.19 -7.26
CA SER A 116 0.32 -23.13 -6.63
C SER A 116 -0.02 -21.74 -7.18
N ALA A 117 -0.25 -21.63 -8.50
CA ALA A 117 -0.65 -20.38 -9.11
C ALA A 117 -2.07 -19.96 -8.66
N ALA A 118 -3.01 -20.89 -8.51
CA ALA A 118 -4.35 -20.59 -7.98
C ALA A 118 -4.30 -20.16 -6.51
N GLU A 119 -3.48 -20.80 -5.70
CA GLU A 119 -3.25 -20.39 -4.31
C GLU A 119 -2.61 -19.00 -4.21
N PHE A 120 -1.60 -18.74 -5.05
CA PHE A 120 -1.01 -17.42 -5.19
C PHE A 120 -2.07 -16.35 -5.51
N ILE A 121 -2.93 -16.61 -6.52
CA ILE A 121 -4.00 -15.68 -6.89
C ILE A 121 -4.92 -15.40 -5.71
N THR A 122 -5.31 -16.44 -4.99
CA THR A 122 -6.21 -16.32 -3.84
C THR A 122 -5.58 -15.46 -2.74
N THR A 123 -4.30 -15.69 -2.45
CA THR A 123 -3.55 -14.92 -1.45
C THR A 123 -3.27 -13.49 -1.91
N TYR A 124 -2.90 -13.31 -3.18
CA TYR A 124 -2.60 -12.00 -3.76
C TYR A 124 -3.85 -11.12 -3.86
N ALA A 125 -4.99 -11.68 -4.22
CA ALA A 125 -6.27 -10.98 -4.19
C ALA A 125 -6.57 -10.41 -2.80
N GLY A 126 -6.18 -11.13 -1.76
CA GLY A 126 -6.30 -10.70 -0.38
C GLY A 126 -7.74 -10.64 0.10
N LYS A 127 -7.99 -9.76 1.08
CA LYS A 127 -9.31 -9.56 1.65
C LYS A 127 -10.18 -8.72 0.71
N LYS A 128 -11.49 -8.83 0.88
CA LYS A 128 -12.51 -8.14 0.07
C LYS A 128 -12.36 -6.60 0.04
N GLU A 129 -11.73 -6.02 1.06
CA GLU A 129 -11.47 -4.57 1.14
C GLU A 129 -10.28 -4.12 0.29
N ASN A 130 -9.46 -5.05 -0.20
CA ASN A 130 -8.36 -4.71 -1.09
C ASN A 130 -8.89 -4.38 -2.48
N THR A 131 -8.37 -3.33 -3.08
CA THR A 131 -8.69 -2.91 -4.44
C THR A 131 -7.42 -2.70 -5.26
N GLY A 132 -7.51 -2.86 -6.59
CA GLY A 132 -6.39 -2.57 -7.48
C GLY A 132 -5.26 -3.59 -7.39
N ARG A 133 -5.58 -4.88 -7.25
CA ARG A 133 -4.64 -6.00 -7.41
C ARG A 133 -4.68 -6.51 -8.84
N TYR A 134 -3.86 -5.94 -9.70
CA TYR A 134 -3.83 -6.31 -11.12
C TYR A 134 -2.94 -7.53 -11.35
N LEU A 135 -3.48 -8.50 -12.08
CA LEU A 135 -2.77 -9.71 -12.46
C LEU A 135 -2.83 -9.89 -13.97
N ALA A 136 -1.72 -10.27 -14.57
CA ALA A 136 -1.65 -10.81 -15.92
C ALA A 136 -0.94 -12.16 -15.90
N VAL A 137 -1.27 -13.04 -16.85
CA VAL A 137 -0.68 -14.38 -16.94
C VAL A 137 -0.12 -14.59 -18.33
N VAL A 138 1.15 -14.96 -18.39
CA VAL A 138 1.87 -15.35 -19.58
C VAL A 138 2.25 -16.82 -19.46
N GLN A 139 1.89 -17.65 -20.41
CA GLN A 139 2.47 -18.97 -20.56
C GLN A 139 3.67 -18.92 -21.51
N PHE A 140 4.67 -19.76 -21.28
CA PHE A 140 5.76 -19.97 -22.21
C PHE A 140 6.04 -21.44 -22.43
N SER A 141 6.49 -21.76 -23.65
CA SER A 141 6.96 -23.06 -24.10
C SER A 141 8.01 -22.83 -25.21
N THR A 142 7.88 -23.33 -26.43
CA THR A 142 8.66 -22.84 -27.59
C THR A 142 8.37 -21.37 -27.92
N GLY A 143 7.18 -20.89 -27.59
CA GLY A 143 6.77 -19.51 -27.75
C GLY A 143 6.00 -19.03 -26.53
N THR A 144 5.42 -17.85 -26.64
CA THR A 144 4.67 -17.22 -25.53
C THR A 144 3.25 -16.89 -25.90
N LYS A 145 2.37 -16.89 -24.92
CA LYS A 145 0.99 -16.43 -25.06
C LYS A 145 0.55 -15.71 -23.78
N VAL A 146 -0.06 -14.55 -23.93
CA VAL A 146 -0.81 -13.91 -22.84
C VAL A 146 -2.14 -14.65 -22.69
N VAL A 147 -2.29 -15.40 -21.62
CA VAL A 147 -3.52 -16.19 -21.35
C VAL A 147 -4.53 -15.42 -20.52
N LEU A 148 -4.06 -14.43 -19.77
CA LEU A 148 -4.87 -13.45 -19.08
C LEU A 148 -4.20 -12.08 -19.20
N ASN A 149 -4.93 -11.11 -19.75
CA ASN A 149 -4.47 -9.71 -19.74
C ASN A 149 -4.74 -9.08 -18.37
N TRP A 150 -4.25 -7.85 -18.14
CA TRP A 150 -4.43 -7.16 -16.86
C TRP A 150 -5.85 -7.22 -16.35
N THR A 151 -6.06 -7.88 -15.25
CA THR A 151 -7.35 -8.12 -14.61
C THR A 151 -7.23 -7.77 -13.13
N ASP A 152 -8.19 -7.02 -12.61
CA ASP A 152 -8.25 -6.73 -11.16
C ASP A 152 -8.80 -7.95 -10.41
N VAL A 153 -7.90 -8.73 -9.80
CA VAL A 153 -8.22 -9.95 -9.06
C VAL A 153 -8.71 -9.69 -7.65
N SER A 154 -8.75 -8.44 -7.19
CA SER A 154 -9.43 -8.09 -5.94
C SER A 154 -10.96 -8.24 -6.06
N THR A 155 -11.49 -8.31 -7.28
CA THR A 155 -12.89 -8.64 -7.53
C THR A 155 -13.09 -10.16 -7.64
N GLU A 156 -14.24 -10.67 -7.20
CA GLU A 156 -14.55 -12.11 -7.31
C GLU A 156 -14.55 -12.57 -8.78
N GLN A 157 -15.09 -11.75 -9.69
CA GLN A 157 -15.09 -12.04 -11.12
C GLN A 157 -13.68 -12.11 -11.69
N GLY A 158 -12.82 -11.15 -11.37
CA GLY A 158 -11.43 -11.14 -11.83
C GLY A 158 -10.61 -12.30 -11.27
N LYS A 159 -10.78 -12.59 -9.98
CA LYS A 159 -10.16 -13.76 -9.33
C LYS A 159 -10.56 -15.06 -10.01
N LYS A 160 -11.87 -15.25 -10.26
CA LYS A 160 -12.38 -16.43 -10.96
C LYS A 160 -11.80 -16.53 -12.37
N SER A 161 -11.81 -15.44 -13.15
CA SER A 161 -11.27 -15.43 -14.51
C SER A 161 -9.79 -15.79 -14.54
N ALA A 162 -9.02 -15.32 -13.57
CA ALA A 162 -7.60 -15.65 -13.46
C ALA A 162 -7.37 -17.13 -13.16
N ILE A 163 -8.10 -17.69 -12.21
CA ILE A 163 -8.03 -19.12 -11.87
C ILE A 163 -8.44 -19.98 -13.07
N ASP A 164 -9.55 -19.66 -13.73
CA ASP A 164 -10.04 -20.40 -14.90
C ASP A 164 -8.99 -20.40 -16.02
N SER A 165 -8.33 -19.26 -16.29
CA SER A 165 -7.29 -19.16 -17.31
C SER A 165 -6.10 -20.07 -17.02
N ILE A 166 -5.71 -20.21 -15.75
CA ILE A 166 -4.62 -21.10 -15.32
C ILE A 166 -5.04 -22.57 -15.42
N GLN A 167 -6.26 -22.90 -15.03
CA GLN A 167 -6.76 -24.27 -15.12
C GLN A 167 -6.86 -24.77 -16.57
N ALA A 168 -7.04 -23.87 -17.54
CA ALA A 168 -7.09 -24.20 -18.97
C ALA A 168 -5.72 -24.48 -19.60
N LEU A 169 -4.59 -24.20 -18.91
CA LEU A 169 -3.25 -24.42 -19.45
C LEU A 169 -3.01 -25.87 -19.83
N LYS A 170 -2.23 -26.07 -20.91
CA LYS A 170 -1.78 -27.37 -21.38
C LYS A 170 -0.28 -27.30 -21.65
N ALA A 171 0.43 -28.40 -21.42
CA ALA A 171 1.84 -28.49 -21.75
C ALA A 171 2.06 -28.53 -23.28
N ASN A 172 3.15 -27.91 -23.71
CA ASN A 172 3.60 -27.85 -25.10
C ASN A 172 5.09 -28.13 -25.18
N GLU A 173 5.64 -28.16 -26.39
CA GLU A 173 7.08 -28.37 -26.62
C GLU A 173 7.91 -27.13 -26.26
N GLY A 174 9.16 -27.36 -25.87
CA GLY A 174 10.20 -26.33 -25.69
C GLY A 174 10.07 -25.48 -24.42
N THR A 175 11.14 -24.75 -24.08
CA THR A 175 11.24 -23.92 -22.87
C THR A 175 11.98 -22.64 -23.20
N ASP A 176 11.26 -21.60 -23.68
CA ASP A 176 11.80 -20.27 -23.97
C ASP A 176 11.42 -19.27 -22.85
N LEU A 177 12.13 -19.36 -21.73
CA LEU A 177 11.96 -18.46 -20.59
C LEU A 177 12.23 -17.01 -20.98
N GLN A 178 13.21 -16.74 -21.87
CA GLN A 178 13.55 -15.38 -22.29
C GLN A 178 12.37 -14.72 -22.99
N ALA A 179 11.68 -15.42 -23.88
CA ALA A 179 10.49 -14.90 -24.53
C ALA A 179 9.37 -14.63 -23.52
N GLY A 180 9.19 -15.50 -22.52
CA GLY A 180 8.25 -15.32 -21.42
C GLY A 180 8.50 -14.02 -20.64
N LEU A 181 9.75 -13.76 -20.26
CA LEU A 181 10.15 -12.55 -19.55
C LEU A 181 10.03 -11.28 -20.42
N LYS A 182 10.35 -11.35 -21.70
CA LYS A 182 10.12 -10.25 -22.65
C LYS A 182 8.64 -9.90 -22.75
N GLN A 183 7.78 -10.91 -22.83
CA GLN A 183 6.34 -10.70 -22.88
C GLN A 183 5.83 -10.06 -21.59
N ALA A 184 6.28 -10.49 -20.42
CA ALA A 184 5.96 -9.89 -19.13
C ALA A 184 6.40 -8.41 -19.07
N SER A 185 7.62 -8.12 -19.52
CA SER A 185 8.13 -6.74 -19.59
C SER A 185 7.28 -5.84 -20.51
N SER A 186 6.76 -6.39 -21.62
CA SER A 186 5.90 -5.65 -22.53
C SER A 186 4.54 -5.31 -21.92
N LEU A 187 3.99 -6.20 -21.07
CA LEU A 187 2.73 -5.96 -20.37
C LEU A 187 2.83 -4.77 -19.42
N PHE A 188 3.95 -4.57 -18.73
CA PHE A 188 4.14 -3.42 -17.84
C PHE A 188 4.20 -2.07 -18.56
N LYS A 189 4.30 -2.04 -19.89
CA LYS A 189 4.24 -0.81 -20.69
C LYS A 189 2.81 -0.40 -21.03
N GLN A 190 1.82 -1.23 -20.72
CA GLN A 190 0.42 -0.91 -20.98
C GLN A 190 -0.11 0.15 -20.00
N SER A 191 -0.99 1.03 -20.47
CA SER A 191 -1.55 2.16 -19.71
C SER A 191 -2.24 1.73 -18.42
N THR A 192 -2.88 0.56 -18.43
CA THR A 192 -3.61 -0.01 -17.27
C THR A 192 -2.79 -0.02 -15.98
N VAL A 193 -1.47 -0.21 -16.08
CA VAL A 193 -0.60 -0.35 -14.91
C VAL A 193 0.51 0.69 -14.84
N GLN A 194 0.53 1.66 -15.75
CA GLN A 194 1.59 2.69 -15.78
C GLN A 194 1.56 3.62 -14.56
N GLU A 195 0.40 3.85 -13.98
CA GLU A 195 0.25 4.67 -12.77
C GLU A 195 0.66 3.93 -11.49
N ILE A 196 0.84 2.61 -11.55
CA ILE A 196 1.30 1.83 -10.41
C ILE A 196 2.80 2.07 -10.22
N GLN A 197 3.23 2.40 -9.02
CA GLN A 197 4.64 2.62 -8.70
C GLN A 197 5.47 1.37 -9.02
N LYS A 198 6.71 1.55 -9.48
CA LYS A 198 7.59 0.45 -9.92
C LYS A 198 7.83 -0.59 -8.83
N GLU A 199 7.91 -0.14 -7.58
CA GLU A 199 8.10 -0.97 -6.39
C GLU A 199 6.93 -1.93 -6.13
N ASN A 200 5.77 -1.63 -6.72
CA ASN A 200 4.55 -2.42 -6.61
C ASN A 200 4.28 -3.26 -7.88
N ARG A 201 5.25 -3.34 -8.80
CA ARG A 201 5.18 -4.16 -10.02
C ARG A 201 6.09 -5.36 -9.87
N ASN A 202 5.54 -6.56 -10.02
CA ASN A 202 6.27 -7.80 -9.77
C ASN A 202 6.11 -8.78 -10.93
N THR A 203 7.13 -9.59 -11.14
CA THR A 203 7.07 -10.77 -12.02
C THR A 203 7.38 -11.99 -11.19
N VAL A 204 6.49 -12.98 -11.25
CA VAL A 204 6.67 -14.29 -10.61
C VAL A 204 6.78 -15.33 -11.69
N VAL A 205 7.86 -16.10 -11.67
CA VAL A 205 8.13 -17.18 -12.63
C VAL A 205 7.94 -18.52 -11.94
N LEU A 206 7.16 -19.40 -12.53
CA LEU A 206 7.05 -20.80 -12.12
C LEU A 206 7.52 -21.67 -13.27
N THR A 207 8.59 -22.44 -13.05
CA THR A 207 9.23 -23.32 -14.02
C THR A 207 9.81 -24.54 -13.31
N ASP A 208 9.96 -25.64 -14.02
CA ASP A 208 10.58 -26.89 -13.51
C ASP A 208 12.02 -27.10 -14.00
N GLY A 209 12.52 -26.22 -14.87
CA GLY A 209 13.79 -26.58 -15.46
C GLY A 209 14.56 -25.49 -16.21
N ALA A 210 15.61 -25.99 -16.86
CA ALA A 210 16.50 -25.18 -17.66
C ALA A 210 15.85 -24.79 -18.99
N PRO A 211 16.05 -23.55 -19.44
CA PRO A 211 15.58 -23.10 -20.74
C PRO A 211 16.27 -23.91 -21.84
N THR A 212 15.48 -24.34 -22.82
CA THR A 212 15.98 -25.08 -24.01
C THR A 212 16.03 -24.19 -25.25
N TYR A 213 15.49 -22.98 -25.17
CA TYR A 213 15.50 -22.01 -26.25
C TYR A 213 15.88 -20.61 -25.73
N TYR A 214 16.52 -19.81 -26.56
CA TYR A 214 16.79 -18.41 -26.32
C TYR A 214 16.69 -17.61 -27.61
N LEU A 215 16.43 -16.32 -27.47
CA LEU A 215 16.34 -15.37 -28.57
C LEU A 215 17.66 -14.64 -28.74
N GLU A 216 18.26 -14.75 -29.92
CA GLU A 216 19.46 -13.99 -30.28
C GLU A 216 19.14 -12.88 -31.29
N LYS A 217 19.75 -11.72 -31.07
CA LYS A 217 19.75 -10.63 -32.03
C LYS A 217 20.94 -10.83 -32.97
N CYS A 218 20.65 -11.09 -34.23
CA CYS A 218 21.67 -11.15 -35.25
C CYS A 218 21.65 -9.82 -36.04
N SER A 219 22.82 -9.24 -36.24
CA SER A 219 22.99 -8.06 -37.09
C SER A 219 23.84 -8.44 -38.29
N GLY A 220 23.29 -8.23 -39.48
CA GLY A 220 24.02 -8.41 -40.75
C GLY A 220 23.83 -7.17 -41.62
N GLY A 221 24.86 -6.33 -41.75
CA GLY A 221 24.78 -5.12 -42.49
C GLY A 221 23.76 -4.12 -41.95
N ILE A 222 22.82 -3.70 -42.80
CA ILE A 222 21.74 -2.76 -42.43
C ILE A 222 20.51 -3.40 -41.80
N PHE A 223 20.48 -4.74 -41.65
CA PHE A 223 19.35 -5.45 -41.12
C PHE A 223 19.67 -6.11 -39.76
N THR A 224 18.74 -6.00 -38.83
CA THR A 224 18.73 -6.77 -37.56
C THR A 224 17.51 -7.65 -37.52
N TRP A 225 17.69 -8.93 -37.18
CA TRP A 225 16.59 -9.89 -36.96
C TRP A 225 16.81 -10.65 -35.67
N THR A 226 15.75 -11.23 -35.16
CA THR A 226 15.80 -12.06 -33.96
C THR A 226 15.31 -13.45 -34.32
N HIS A 227 16.04 -14.47 -33.96
CA HIS A 227 15.65 -15.86 -34.13
C HIS A 227 15.87 -16.67 -32.84
N THR A 228 15.21 -17.81 -32.77
CA THR A 228 15.26 -18.70 -31.60
C THR A 228 16.35 -19.73 -31.82
N HIS A 229 17.20 -19.89 -30.80
CA HIS A 229 18.21 -20.98 -30.77
C HIS A 229 17.78 -22.05 -29.80
N VAL A 230 18.16 -23.28 -30.10
CA VAL A 230 18.05 -24.42 -29.19
C VAL A 230 19.31 -24.48 -28.34
N VAL A 231 19.15 -24.62 -27.05
CA VAL A 231 20.26 -24.90 -26.13
C VAL A 231 20.50 -26.39 -26.14
N ILE A 232 21.67 -26.83 -26.61
CA ILE A 232 22.09 -28.22 -26.67
C ILE A 232 22.82 -28.57 -25.39
#